data_c1e8a9b66344bd48cbcae8ef9a485c98
#
_entry.id   c1e8a9b66344bd48cbcae8ef9a485c98
#
_cell.length_a   1.000
_cell.length_b   1.000
_cell.length_c   1.000
_cell.angle_alpha   90.00
_cell.angle_beta   90.00
_cell.angle_gamma   90.00
#
_symmetry.space_group_name_H-M   'P 1'
#
loop_
_entity.id
_entity.type
_entity.pdbx_description
1 polymer ?
#
loop_
_entity_poly.entity_id
_entity_poly.type
_entity_poly.pdbx_seq_one_letter_code
_entity_poly.pdbx_strand_id
1 'polypeptide(L)'
;ETTKGRINSNRIGVVAAGHSSVIANMVGIRLPIESRPLQALVSEPVKPILDTVVMSNTIHAYVSQSDKGELVIGAGTDGYTSYTQRGGFNIVEDTIMAVVELFPLFSRMKMLRHWGGIVDICPDASPIISKTHIKGLYFNCGWGTGGFKATPGSGWVFAHTIANDQPHILNAPFNINRFSSGELVDEHGAAAVAH
;
A
#
# COMPACT_ATOMS: atom_id res chain seq x y z
N GLU A 1 -13.62 21.50 -1.00
CA GLU A 1 -13.16 22.43 -2.06
C GLU A 1 -12.07 21.75 -2.89
N THR A 2 -12.04 22.04 -4.17
CA THR A 2 -11.04 21.54 -5.12
C THR A 2 -10.51 22.69 -5.95
N THR A 3 -9.45 22.47 -6.70
CA THR A 3 -8.93 23.46 -7.65
C THR A 3 -9.93 23.83 -8.77
N LYS A 4 -10.99 23.04 -8.93
CA LYS A 4 -12.05 23.24 -9.94
C LYS A 4 -13.40 23.68 -9.34
N GLY A 5 -13.46 23.91 -8.03
CA GLY A 5 -14.68 24.36 -7.36
C GLY A 5 -15.04 23.56 -6.11
N ARG A 6 -16.22 23.83 -5.58
CA ARG A 6 -16.77 23.21 -4.37
C ARG A 6 -17.76 22.11 -4.75
N ILE A 7 -17.66 20.97 -4.09
CA ILE A 7 -18.61 19.86 -4.18
C ILE A 7 -19.27 19.71 -2.80
N ASN A 8 -20.59 19.75 -2.75
CA ASN A 8 -21.35 19.46 -1.55
C ASN A 8 -21.91 18.03 -1.63
N SER A 9 -21.71 17.22 -0.60
CA SER A 9 -22.24 15.88 -0.53
C SER A 9 -22.64 15.52 0.89
N ASN A 10 -23.57 14.58 1.05
CA ASN A 10 -24.00 14.08 2.36
C ASN A 10 -23.10 12.96 2.89
N ARG A 11 -22.28 12.36 2.01
CA ARG A 11 -21.38 11.23 2.33
C ARG A 11 -20.08 11.41 1.60
N ILE A 12 -18.97 11.14 2.30
CA ILE A 12 -17.61 11.25 1.78
C ILE A 12 -16.89 9.95 2.12
N GLY A 13 -16.41 9.24 1.10
CA GLY A 13 -15.49 8.12 1.24
C GLY A 13 -14.06 8.56 0.96
N VAL A 14 -13.17 8.38 1.92
CA VAL A 14 -11.74 8.70 1.78
C VAL A 14 -10.99 7.43 1.42
N VAL A 15 -10.33 7.44 0.25
CA VAL A 15 -9.53 6.35 -0.32
C VAL A 15 -8.20 6.92 -0.84
N ALA A 16 -7.42 7.50 0.06
CA ALA A 16 -6.25 8.30 -0.28
C ALA A 16 -4.91 7.63 0.11
N ALA A 17 -4.93 6.32 0.40
CA ALA A 17 -3.76 5.53 0.78
C ALA A 17 -2.87 6.28 1.79
N GLY A 18 -1.57 6.41 1.53
CA GLY A 18 -0.63 7.07 2.42
C GLY A 18 -0.97 8.53 2.80
N HIS A 19 -1.90 9.18 2.11
CA HIS A 19 -2.37 10.53 2.46
C HIS A 19 -3.65 10.54 3.30
N SER A 20 -4.20 9.37 3.62
CA SER A 20 -5.45 9.26 4.39
C SER A 20 -5.33 9.90 5.78
N SER A 21 -4.20 9.77 6.46
CA SER A 21 -3.93 10.41 7.76
C SER A 21 -3.93 11.94 7.67
N VAL A 22 -3.43 12.51 6.57
CA VAL A 22 -3.45 13.97 6.35
C VAL A 22 -4.89 14.47 6.23
N ILE A 23 -5.72 13.76 5.45
CA ILE A 23 -7.14 14.11 5.29
C ILE A 23 -7.91 13.93 6.60
N ALA A 24 -7.64 12.83 7.33
CA ALA A 24 -8.26 12.57 8.63
C ALA A 24 -7.96 13.66 9.65
N ASN A 25 -6.71 14.15 9.68
CA ASN A 25 -6.31 15.24 10.56
C ASN A 25 -7.06 16.56 10.29
N MET A 26 -7.49 16.82 9.05
CA MET A 26 -8.28 18.01 8.72
C MET A 26 -9.62 18.06 9.43
N VAL A 27 -10.12 16.90 9.87
CA VAL A 27 -11.40 16.75 10.60
C VAL A 27 -11.21 16.26 12.05
N GLY A 28 -9.98 16.35 12.57
CA GLY A 28 -9.66 15.98 13.94
C GLY A 28 -9.60 14.47 14.22
N ILE A 29 -9.57 13.63 13.18
CA ILE A 29 -9.40 12.17 13.32
C ILE A 29 -7.93 11.83 13.20
N ARG A 30 -7.37 11.15 14.20
CA ARG A 30 -6.01 10.58 14.14
C ARG A 30 -6.11 9.10 13.75
N LEU A 31 -5.64 8.78 12.54
CA LEU A 31 -5.50 7.39 12.10
C LEU A 31 -4.15 6.83 12.62
N PRO A 32 -4.10 5.59 13.12
CA PRO A 32 -2.87 4.93 13.53
C PRO A 32 -2.14 4.35 12.30
N ILE A 33 -1.84 5.19 11.34
CA ILE A 33 -1.22 4.82 10.06
C ILE A 33 0.14 5.46 9.96
N GLU A 34 1.14 4.66 9.60
CA GLU A 34 2.45 5.13 9.19
C GLU A 34 2.53 5.16 7.66
N SER A 35 2.90 6.33 7.12
CA SER A 35 3.08 6.50 5.68
C SER A 35 4.57 6.40 5.35
N ARG A 36 4.97 5.39 4.57
CA ARG A 36 6.36 5.12 4.24
C ARG A 36 6.56 5.02 2.73
N PRO A 37 7.73 5.45 2.19
CA PRO A 37 8.06 5.21 0.80
C PRO A 37 8.28 3.70 0.55
N LEU A 38 7.56 3.16 -0.44
CA LEU A 38 7.80 1.83 -1.00
C LEU A 38 8.48 2.01 -2.35
N GLN A 39 9.66 1.42 -2.51
CA GLN A 39 10.50 1.64 -3.68
C GLN A 39 10.40 0.52 -4.71
N ALA A 40 10.47 0.89 -5.97
CA ALA A 40 10.58 -0.02 -7.10
C ALA A 40 11.64 0.46 -8.08
N LEU A 41 12.20 -0.48 -8.82
CA LEU A 41 13.28 -0.30 -9.78
C LEU A 41 12.83 -0.82 -11.15
N VAL A 42 13.38 -0.26 -12.21
CA VAL A 42 13.24 -0.79 -13.57
C VAL A 42 14.59 -0.89 -14.26
N SER A 43 14.85 -2.05 -14.87
CA SER A 43 16.08 -2.31 -15.63
C SER A 43 15.99 -1.83 -17.07
N GLU A 44 17.14 -1.86 -17.78
CA GLU A 44 17.15 -1.90 -19.23
C GLU A 44 16.38 -3.12 -19.75
N PRO A 45 15.81 -3.05 -20.98
CA PRO A 45 15.11 -4.18 -21.56
C PRO A 45 16.07 -5.31 -21.90
N VAL A 46 15.68 -6.53 -21.59
CA VAL A 46 16.42 -7.75 -21.92
C VAL A 46 15.51 -8.73 -22.67
N LYS A 47 16.06 -9.78 -23.22
CA LYS A 47 15.28 -10.85 -23.85
C LYS A 47 14.29 -11.44 -22.86
N PRO A 48 13.14 -11.97 -23.30
CA PRO A 48 12.19 -12.65 -22.41
C PRO A 48 12.87 -13.80 -21.66
N ILE A 49 12.84 -13.73 -20.33
CA ILE A 49 13.46 -14.70 -19.41
C ILE A 49 12.55 -15.03 -18.22
N LEU A 50 11.54 -14.21 -17.98
CA LEU A 50 10.55 -14.42 -16.93
C LEU A 50 9.13 -14.21 -17.51
N ASP A 51 8.34 -15.25 -17.51
CA ASP A 51 6.93 -15.24 -17.92
C ASP A 51 5.95 -15.14 -16.73
N THR A 52 6.49 -15.10 -15.53
CA THR A 52 5.72 -15.01 -14.28
C THR A 52 6.40 -14.07 -13.27
N VAL A 53 5.65 -13.59 -12.29
CA VAL A 53 6.20 -12.84 -11.17
C VAL A 53 6.84 -13.81 -10.19
N VAL A 54 8.10 -13.58 -9.85
CA VAL A 54 8.80 -14.29 -8.78
C VAL A 54 8.88 -13.38 -7.56
N MET A 55 8.42 -13.86 -6.41
CA MET A 55 8.48 -13.16 -5.13
C MET A 55 9.11 -14.06 -4.08
N SER A 56 10.01 -13.49 -3.29
CA SER A 56 10.57 -14.13 -2.11
C SER A 56 10.29 -13.29 -0.86
N ASN A 57 9.56 -13.88 0.08
CA ASN A 57 9.29 -13.24 1.36
C ASN A 57 10.51 -13.30 2.30
N THR A 58 11.43 -14.23 2.09
CA THR A 58 12.63 -14.37 2.92
C THR A 58 13.62 -13.25 2.72
N ILE A 59 13.80 -12.82 1.48
CA ILE A 59 14.73 -11.76 1.10
C ILE A 59 14.01 -10.46 0.67
N HIS A 60 12.69 -10.42 0.84
CA HIS A 60 11.83 -9.25 0.60
C HIS A 60 12.01 -8.61 -0.78
N ALA A 61 12.07 -9.44 -1.81
CA ALA A 61 12.19 -8.96 -3.18
C ALA A 61 11.21 -9.65 -4.12
N TYR A 62 10.73 -8.92 -5.12
CA TYR A 62 10.02 -9.49 -6.26
C TYR A 62 10.64 -9.03 -7.56
N VAL A 63 10.48 -9.85 -8.59
CA VAL A 63 10.89 -9.56 -9.97
C VAL A 63 9.77 -9.97 -10.90
N SER A 64 9.45 -9.09 -11.83
CA SER A 64 8.59 -9.40 -12.97
C SER A 64 9.19 -8.80 -14.23
N GLN A 65 8.87 -9.36 -15.39
CA GLN A 65 9.30 -8.81 -16.67
C GLN A 65 8.11 -8.22 -17.42
N SER A 66 8.30 -7.02 -17.97
CA SER A 66 7.30 -6.37 -18.81
C SER A 66 7.30 -6.97 -20.22
N ASP A 67 6.22 -6.74 -20.98
CA ASP A 67 6.12 -7.14 -22.40
C ASP A 67 7.19 -6.49 -23.29
N LYS A 68 7.80 -5.39 -22.83
CA LYS A 68 8.88 -4.69 -23.53
C LYS A 68 10.27 -5.17 -23.15
N GLY A 69 10.36 -6.08 -22.16
CA GLY A 69 11.60 -6.71 -21.73
C GLY A 69 12.22 -6.14 -20.46
N GLU A 70 11.77 -4.99 -19.93
CA GLU A 70 12.31 -4.45 -18.70
C GLU A 70 11.93 -5.34 -17.51
N LEU A 71 12.85 -5.54 -16.58
CA LEU A 71 12.53 -6.11 -15.28
C LEU A 71 12.04 -5.02 -14.33
N VAL A 72 10.89 -5.25 -13.72
CA VAL A 72 10.36 -4.47 -12.60
C VAL A 72 10.72 -5.20 -11.32
N ILE A 73 11.45 -4.51 -10.46
CA ILE A 73 12.05 -5.07 -9.25
C ILE A 73 11.57 -4.25 -8.06
N GLY A 74 11.16 -4.89 -7.00
CA GLY A 74 10.77 -4.28 -5.72
C GLY A 74 10.75 -5.33 -4.62
N ALA A 75 10.29 -5.03 -3.43
CA ALA A 75 9.82 -3.78 -2.91
C ALA A 75 10.34 -3.60 -1.49
N GLY A 76 11.32 -2.74 -1.32
CA GLY A 76 11.75 -2.31 0.01
C GLY A 76 11.02 -1.04 0.44
N THR A 77 10.74 -0.92 1.73
CA THR A 77 10.21 0.30 2.34
C THR A 77 11.28 1.00 3.16
N ASP A 78 11.32 2.33 3.10
CA ASP A 78 12.12 3.09 4.05
C ASP A 78 11.62 2.88 5.48
N GLY A 79 12.53 2.74 6.44
CA GLY A 79 12.21 2.46 7.85
C GLY A 79 11.64 3.63 8.64
N TYR A 80 11.22 4.72 7.97
CA TYR A 80 10.72 5.94 8.61
C TYR A 80 9.52 6.52 7.85
N THR A 81 8.67 7.23 8.58
CA THR A 81 7.52 7.93 8.00
C THR A 81 7.99 9.07 7.10
N SER A 82 7.57 9.05 5.84
CA SER A 82 7.90 10.09 4.86
C SER A 82 6.89 10.09 3.72
N TYR A 83 6.70 11.26 3.10
CA TYR A 83 5.92 11.45 1.88
C TYR A 83 6.81 11.68 0.64
N THR A 84 8.10 11.41 0.75
CA THR A 84 9.00 11.48 -0.40
C THR A 84 8.69 10.36 -1.41
N GLN A 85 8.73 10.68 -2.69
CA GLN A 85 8.58 9.70 -3.77
C GLN A 85 9.93 9.24 -4.35
N ARG A 86 11.03 9.59 -3.67
CA ARG A 86 12.38 9.24 -4.13
C ARG A 86 12.96 8.04 -3.40
N GLY A 87 12.71 7.93 -2.08
CA GLY A 87 13.27 6.90 -1.23
C GLY A 87 14.77 7.02 -0.98
N GLY A 88 15.31 6.13 -0.16
CA GLY A 88 16.73 6.05 0.19
C GLY A 88 17.53 5.10 -0.70
N PHE A 89 18.82 5.38 -0.88
CA PHE A 89 19.72 4.52 -1.66
C PHE A 89 19.98 3.17 -0.99
N ASN A 90 19.95 3.09 0.33
CA ASN A 90 20.09 1.85 1.07
C ASN A 90 19.04 0.81 0.63
N ILE A 91 17.79 1.23 0.43
CA ILE A 91 16.72 0.33 -0.03
C ILE A 91 16.99 -0.15 -1.46
N VAL A 92 17.54 0.72 -2.32
CA VAL A 92 17.94 0.34 -3.69
C VAL A 92 19.03 -0.72 -3.64
N GLU A 93 20.05 -0.51 -2.81
CA GLU A 93 21.17 -1.44 -2.64
C GLU A 93 20.71 -2.79 -2.10
N ASP A 94 19.93 -2.80 -1.01
CA ASP A 94 19.41 -4.03 -0.41
C ASP A 94 18.54 -4.81 -1.40
N THR A 95 17.67 -4.11 -2.14
CA THR A 95 16.79 -4.74 -3.15
C THR A 95 17.59 -5.36 -4.29
N ILE A 96 18.64 -4.66 -4.78
CA ILE A 96 19.49 -5.18 -5.84
C ILE A 96 20.29 -6.39 -5.33
N MET A 97 20.85 -6.33 -4.14
CA MET A 97 21.58 -7.45 -3.54
C MET A 97 20.69 -8.69 -3.41
N ALA A 98 19.47 -8.53 -2.88
CA ALA A 98 18.50 -9.60 -2.77
C ALA A 98 18.13 -10.23 -4.13
N VAL A 99 17.93 -9.39 -5.14
CA VAL A 99 17.61 -9.89 -6.49
C VAL A 99 18.79 -10.58 -7.17
N VAL A 100 20.00 -10.10 -6.97
CA VAL A 100 21.21 -10.76 -7.50
C VAL A 100 21.49 -12.08 -6.80
N GLU A 101 21.14 -12.21 -5.52
CA GLU A 101 21.19 -13.48 -4.81
C GLU A 101 20.22 -14.52 -5.41
N LEU A 102 18.98 -14.12 -5.73
CA LEU A 102 18.02 -14.99 -6.41
C LEU A 102 18.40 -15.30 -7.85
N PHE A 103 18.89 -14.31 -8.55
CA PHE A 103 19.18 -14.36 -9.98
C PHE A 103 20.56 -13.77 -10.27
N PRO A 104 21.66 -14.52 -10.09
CA PRO A 104 23.02 -14.03 -10.36
C PRO A 104 23.22 -13.50 -11.79
N LEU A 105 22.36 -13.97 -12.72
CA LEU A 105 22.33 -13.50 -14.11
C LEU A 105 22.10 -11.97 -14.21
N PHE A 106 21.38 -11.38 -13.24
CA PHE A 106 21.03 -9.97 -13.26
C PHE A 106 22.14 -9.03 -12.77
N SER A 107 23.27 -9.56 -12.29
CA SER A 107 24.40 -8.78 -11.77
C SER A 107 25.01 -7.78 -12.76
N ARG A 108 24.79 -7.98 -14.06
CA ARG A 108 25.32 -7.10 -15.13
C ARG A 108 24.29 -6.16 -15.73
N MET A 109 23.04 -6.21 -15.25
CA MET A 109 21.96 -5.38 -15.80
C MET A 109 22.10 -3.94 -15.34
N LYS A 110 21.72 -3.02 -16.20
CA LYS A 110 21.68 -1.60 -15.86
C LYS A 110 20.30 -1.24 -15.36
N MET A 111 20.28 -0.52 -14.25
CA MET A 111 19.07 0.11 -13.76
C MET A 111 18.83 1.41 -14.52
N LEU A 112 17.63 1.60 -15.06
CA LEU A 112 17.24 2.82 -15.76
C LEU A 112 16.63 3.85 -14.80
N ARG A 113 15.81 3.40 -13.86
CA ARG A 113 15.09 4.28 -12.97
C ARG A 113 14.69 3.56 -11.69
N HIS A 114 14.57 4.34 -10.62
CA HIS A 114 13.84 3.94 -9.42
C HIS A 114 12.82 5.02 -9.05
N TRP A 115 11.81 4.64 -8.30
CA TRP A 115 10.80 5.55 -7.75
C TRP A 115 10.24 5.00 -6.45
N GLY A 116 9.57 5.87 -5.68
CA GLY A 116 8.83 5.49 -4.48
C GLY A 116 7.35 5.85 -4.60
N GLY A 117 6.50 4.96 -4.11
CA GLY A 117 5.10 5.23 -3.80
C GLY A 117 4.91 5.31 -2.29
N ILE A 118 3.86 6.00 -1.84
CA ILE A 118 3.58 6.10 -0.41
C ILE A 118 2.58 5.03 -0.03
N VAL A 119 3.02 4.07 0.80
CA VAL A 119 2.15 3.06 1.42
C VAL A 119 1.67 3.52 2.78
N ASP A 120 0.53 3.01 3.18
CA ASP A 120 -0.15 3.28 4.43
C ASP A 120 -0.19 2.02 5.30
N ILE A 121 0.59 1.99 6.36
CA ILE A 121 0.78 0.80 7.19
C ILE A 121 0.04 0.96 8.50
N CYS A 122 -0.88 0.05 8.80
CA CYS A 122 -1.53 -0.07 10.10
C CYS A 122 -0.69 -0.92 11.06
N PRO A 123 -0.78 -0.69 12.39
CA PRO A 123 0.00 -1.45 13.38
C PRO A 123 -0.27 -2.95 13.38
N ASP A 124 -1.48 -3.36 12.98
CA ASP A 124 -1.91 -4.77 12.89
C ASP A 124 -1.84 -5.31 11.46
N ALA A 125 -1.15 -4.61 10.56
CA ALA A 125 -1.01 -4.95 9.15
C ALA A 125 -2.33 -5.16 8.40
N SER A 126 -3.45 -4.70 8.95
CA SER A 126 -4.79 -4.87 8.38
C SER A 126 -5.42 -3.53 8.03
N PRO A 127 -6.22 -3.45 6.94
CA PRO A 127 -6.79 -2.19 6.48
C PRO A 127 -7.85 -1.63 7.42
N ILE A 128 -8.20 -0.38 7.21
CA ILE A 128 -9.35 0.29 7.81
C ILE A 128 -10.42 0.42 6.73
N ILE A 129 -11.55 -0.27 6.89
CA ILE A 129 -12.73 -0.12 6.03
C ILE A 129 -13.91 0.21 6.95
N SER A 130 -14.08 1.49 7.26
CA SER A 130 -14.91 1.89 8.39
C SER A 130 -15.69 3.17 8.16
N LYS A 131 -16.84 3.26 8.80
CA LYS A 131 -17.45 4.55 9.13
C LYS A 131 -16.70 5.17 10.32
N THR A 132 -16.82 6.48 10.47
CA THR A 132 -16.25 7.22 11.60
C THR A 132 -17.34 7.69 12.56
N HIS A 133 -16.94 8.34 13.66
CA HIS A 133 -17.86 9.04 14.54
C HIS A 133 -18.50 10.30 13.90
N ILE A 134 -17.90 10.80 12.81
CA ILE A 134 -18.44 11.89 12.02
C ILE A 134 -19.45 11.33 11.03
N LYS A 135 -20.71 11.74 11.16
CA LYS A 135 -21.79 11.28 10.29
C LYS A 135 -21.47 11.56 8.81
N GLY A 136 -21.55 10.52 7.99
CA GLY A 136 -21.32 10.61 6.55
C GLY A 136 -19.85 10.59 6.13
N LEU A 137 -18.90 10.36 7.05
CA LEU A 137 -17.48 10.22 6.73
C LEU A 137 -17.00 8.78 6.91
N TYR A 138 -16.38 8.24 5.86
CA TYR A 138 -15.92 6.85 5.79
C TYR A 138 -14.49 6.78 5.29
N PHE A 139 -13.74 5.78 5.75
CA PHE A 139 -12.36 5.51 5.30
C PHE A 139 -12.22 4.11 4.74
N ASN A 140 -11.45 3.99 3.64
CA ASN A 140 -10.89 2.74 3.13
C ASN A 140 -9.40 2.98 2.85
N CYS A 141 -8.54 2.58 3.77
CA CYS A 141 -7.10 2.89 3.77
C CYS A 141 -6.35 1.90 4.67
N GLY A 142 -5.04 2.08 4.82
CA GLY A 142 -4.21 1.24 5.68
C GLY A 142 -3.88 -0.12 5.04
N TRP A 143 -3.87 -0.21 3.73
CA TRP A 143 -3.67 -1.45 2.97
C TRP A 143 -2.22 -1.90 2.86
N GLY A 144 -1.28 -1.05 3.21
CA GLY A 144 0.13 -1.34 3.01
C GLY A 144 0.41 -1.75 1.56
N THR A 145 1.04 -2.90 1.37
CA THR A 145 1.38 -3.44 0.04
C THR A 145 0.29 -4.36 -0.54
N GLY A 146 -0.77 -4.67 0.23
CA GLY A 146 -1.81 -5.62 -0.16
C GLY A 146 -2.97 -5.05 -0.97
N GLY A 147 -3.06 -3.72 -1.12
CA GLY A 147 -4.26 -3.04 -1.59
C GLY A 147 -4.68 -3.34 -3.02
N PHE A 148 -3.74 -3.50 -3.94
CA PHE A 148 -4.05 -3.70 -5.36
C PHE A 148 -4.94 -4.94 -5.60
N LYS A 149 -4.53 -6.09 -5.08
CA LYS A 149 -5.27 -7.35 -5.24
C LYS A 149 -6.64 -7.33 -4.53
N ALA A 150 -6.76 -6.54 -3.48
CA ALA A 150 -8.00 -6.44 -2.70
C ALA A 150 -9.00 -5.41 -3.27
N THR A 151 -8.61 -4.62 -4.28
CA THR A 151 -9.41 -3.51 -4.82
C THR A 151 -10.87 -3.88 -5.14
N PRO A 152 -11.17 -4.98 -5.85
CA PRO A 152 -12.56 -5.31 -6.18
C PRO A 152 -13.42 -5.60 -4.93
N GLY A 153 -12.90 -6.44 -4.03
CA GLY A 153 -13.61 -6.82 -2.80
C GLY A 153 -13.77 -5.66 -1.84
N SER A 154 -12.68 -4.91 -1.60
CA SER A 154 -12.72 -3.75 -0.71
C SER A 154 -13.62 -2.63 -1.23
N GLY A 155 -13.60 -2.40 -2.54
CA GLY A 155 -14.48 -1.42 -3.18
C GLY A 155 -15.96 -1.79 -3.00
N TRP A 156 -16.29 -3.07 -3.17
CA TRP A 156 -17.66 -3.54 -2.99
C TRP A 156 -18.16 -3.40 -1.55
N VAL A 157 -17.40 -3.89 -0.56
CA VAL A 157 -17.81 -3.79 0.85
C VAL A 157 -17.84 -2.34 1.33
N PHE A 158 -16.94 -1.49 0.80
CA PHE A 158 -16.93 -0.08 1.11
C PHE A 158 -18.13 0.66 0.54
N ALA A 159 -18.51 0.37 -0.70
CA ALA A 159 -19.73 0.90 -1.31
C ALA A 159 -20.98 0.49 -0.54
N HIS A 160 -21.06 -0.78 -0.10
CA HIS A 160 -22.13 -1.27 0.78
C HIS A 160 -22.17 -0.46 2.09
N THR A 161 -21.02 -0.26 2.73
CA THR A 161 -20.91 0.47 4.00
C THR A 161 -21.37 1.92 3.85
N ILE A 162 -20.99 2.60 2.78
CA ILE A 162 -21.43 3.96 2.48
C ILE A 162 -22.94 4.01 2.20
N ALA A 163 -23.46 3.08 1.39
CA ALA A 163 -24.87 3.07 0.98
C ALA A 163 -25.82 2.82 2.16
N ASN A 164 -25.45 1.93 3.06
CA ASN A 164 -26.32 1.49 4.16
C ASN A 164 -26.00 2.18 5.50
N ASP A 165 -24.92 2.94 5.59
CA ASP A 165 -24.35 3.49 6.85
C ASP A 165 -24.08 2.39 7.91
N GLN A 166 -23.81 1.17 7.45
CA GLN A 166 -23.51 -0.01 8.25
C GLN A 166 -22.42 -0.84 7.59
N PRO A 167 -21.48 -1.40 8.35
CA PRO A 167 -20.47 -2.29 7.78
C PRO A 167 -21.13 -3.56 7.24
N HIS A 168 -20.57 -4.10 6.17
CA HIS A 168 -20.87 -5.46 5.73
C HIS A 168 -20.18 -6.47 6.66
N ILE A 169 -20.70 -7.69 6.78
CA ILE A 169 -20.12 -8.73 7.64
C ILE A 169 -18.63 -8.97 7.35
N LEU A 170 -18.20 -8.84 6.10
CA LEU A 170 -16.82 -9.05 5.68
C LEU A 170 -15.87 -7.93 6.13
N ASN A 171 -16.36 -6.70 6.30
CA ASN A 171 -15.51 -5.60 6.75
C ASN A 171 -15.80 -5.14 8.19
N ALA A 172 -16.72 -5.78 8.89
CA ALA A 172 -17.01 -5.47 10.28
C ALA A 172 -15.77 -5.50 11.20
N PRO A 173 -14.83 -6.47 11.06
CA PRO A 173 -13.61 -6.49 11.87
C PRO A 173 -12.65 -5.33 11.58
N PHE A 174 -12.68 -4.78 10.36
CA PHE A 174 -11.75 -3.74 9.91
C PHE A 174 -12.19 -2.32 10.32
N ASN A 175 -12.95 -2.21 11.41
CA ASN A 175 -13.39 -0.92 11.91
C ASN A 175 -12.25 -0.14 12.59
N ILE A 176 -12.35 1.19 12.58
CA ILE A 176 -11.34 2.08 13.16
C ILE A 176 -11.25 1.94 14.70
N ASN A 177 -12.34 1.56 15.36
CA ASN A 177 -12.39 1.49 16.83
C ASN A 177 -11.58 0.32 17.39
N ARG A 178 -11.23 -0.70 16.56
CA ARG A 178 -10.42 -1.85 16.98
C ARG A 178 -9.08 -1.45 17.62
N PHE A 179 -8.52 -0.32 17.22
CA PHE A 179 -7.27 0.18 17.80
C PHE A 179 -7.44 0.74 19.21
N SER A 180 -8.62 1.22 19.55
CA SER A 180 -8.94 1.70 20.91
C SER A 180 -9.51 0.61 21.82
N SER A 181 -10.20 -0.39 21.25
CA SER A 181 -10.70 -1.55 22.01
C SER A 181 -9.66 -2.64 22.23
N GLY A 182 -8.57 -2.63 21.44
CA GLY A 182 -7.55 -3.68 21.45
C GLY A 182 -7.94 -4.94 20.67
N GLU A 183 -9.03 -4.92 19.92
CA GLU A 183 -9.51 -6.02 19.07
C GLU A 183 -8.82 -6.02 17.70
N LEU A 184 -7.49 -6.11 17.72
CA LEU A 184 -6.68 -6.06 16.51
C LEU A 184 -6.95 -7.27 15.62
N VAL A 185 -6.90 -7.04 14.31
CA VAL A 185 -7.01 -8.10 13.30
C VAL A 185 -5.59 -8.47 12.90
N ASP A 186 -5.23 -9.73 13.17
CA ASP A 186 -3.91 -10.22 12.82
C ASP A 186 -3.98 -11.02 11.51
N GLU A 187 -3.61 -10.38 10.41
CA GLU A 187 -3.55 -11.02 9.09
C GLU A 187 -2.11 -11.45 8.76
N HIS A 188 -1.43 -12.17 9.64
CA HIS A 188 -0.04 -12.61 9.51
C HIS A 188 0.39 -13.16 8.15
N GLY A 189 -0.50 -13.47 7.26
CA GLY A 189 -0.18 -14.02 5.95
C GLY A 189 -0.38 -13.09 4.76
N ALA A 190 -1.26 -12.09 4.87
CA ALA A 190 -1.69 -11.31 3.70
C ALA A 190 -0.88 -10.02 3.50
N ALA A 191 -0.36 -9.45 4.56
CA ALA A 191 0.41 -8.22 4.56
C ALA A 191 1.91 -8.45 4.80
N ALA A 192 2.37 -9.70 4.75
CA ALA A 192 3.75 -10.09 5.02
C ALA A 192 4.73 -9.62 3.93
N VAL A 193 4.71 -8.34 3.62
CA VAL A 193 5.86 -7.65 3.12
C VAL A 193 6.44 -6.91 4.30
N ALA A 194 7.33 -7.61 4.94
CA ALA A 194 8.37 -7.20 5.85
C ALA A 194 8.19 -5.87 6.59
N HIS A 195 8.06 -6.02 7.79
CA HIS A 195 8.41 -5.00 8.77
C HIS A 195 9.82 -5.28 9.30
#